data_4ee1eef39c2697ebde62f5daab4f3f90
#
_entry.id   4ee1eef39c2697ebde62f5daab4f3f90
#
_cell.length_a   1.000
_cell.length_b   1.000
_cell.length_c   1.000
_cell.angle_alpha   90.00
_cell.angle_beta   90.00
_cell.angle_gamma   90.00
#
_symmetry.space_group_name_H-M   'P 1'
#
loop_
_entity.id
_entity.type
_entity.pdbx_description
1 polymer ?
#
loop_
_entity_poly.entity_id
_entity_poly.type
_entity_poly.pdbx_seq_one_letter_code
_entity_poly.pdbx_strand_id
1 'polypeptide(L)'
;DEKYRIEQIGFDQWGSTTIINRLEDRWDVIPIGQGTKTMTQVINDFENLLVDERLVIAENECFRFMAKNCIAVYDEMLGVKYSKKKSKFKIDGVIAMLMGLLLCIEENGIEHYNPVEYLDAM
;
A
#
# COMPACT_ATOMS: atom_id res chain seq x y z
N ASP A 1 -21.55 -3.67 -0.60
CA ASP A 1 -21.78 -2.23 -0.73
C ASP A 1 -22.38 -1.95 -2.11
N GLU A 2 -23.48 -1.23 -2.18
CA GLU A 2 -24.15 -0.88 -3.44
C GLU A 2 -23.29 0.03 -4.34
N LYS A 3 -22.34 0.74 -3.77
CA LYS A 3 -21.49 1.70 -4.48
C LYS A 3 -20.22 1.08 -5.09
N TYR A 4 -19.66 0.05 -4.46
CA TYR A 4 -18.41 -0.58 -4.90
C TYR A 4 -18.52 -2.09 -4.90
N ARG A 5 -17.95 -2.71 -5.91
CA ARG A 5 -17.74 -4.15 -5.94
C ARG A 5 -16.41 -4.46 -5.30
N ILE A 6 -16.45 -5.09 -4.14
CA ILE A 6 -15.24 -5.54 -3.43
C ILE A 6 -14.84 -6.90 -4.00
N GLU A 7 -13.65 -6.98 -4.55
CA GLU A 7 -13.11 -8.22 -5.11
C GLU A 7 -12.21 -8.94 -4.13
N GLN A 8 -11.34 -8.20 -3.44
CA GLN A 8 -10.40 -8.73 -2.47
C GLN A 8 -10.28 -7.80 -1.27
N ILE A 9 -9.92 -8.36 -0.12
CA ILE A 9 -9.62 -7.61 1.10
C ILE A 9 -8.23 -8.00 1.58
N GLY A 10 -7.29 -7.06 1.58
CA GLY A 10 -5.98 -7.24 2.17
C GLY A 10 -6.02 -6.97 3.67
N PHE A 11 -5.30 -7.75 4.45
CA PHE A 11 -5.21 -7.56 5.90
C PHE A 11 -3.80 -7.81 6.43
N ASP A 12 -3.47 -7.13 7.53
CA ASP A 12 -2.27 -7.42 8.30
C ASP A 12 -2.52 -8.71 9.10
N GLN A 13 -1.69 -9.71 8.90
CA GLN A 13 -1.84 -11.02 9.50
C GLN A 13 -1.75 -11.04 11.04
N TRP A 14 -1.28 -9.96 11.65
CA TRP A 14 -1.16 -9.86 13.10
C TRP A 14 -2.41 -9.21 13.74
N GLY A 15 -3.10 -9.96 14.60
CA GLY A 15 -4.21 -9.45 15.40
C GLY A 15 -5.56 -9.33 14.74
N SER A 16 -5.73 -9.86 13.53
CA SER A 16 -6.96 -9.69 12.75
C SER A 16 -7.87 -10.94 12.66
N THR A 17 -7.52 -12.04 13.32
CA THR A 17 -8.15 -13.35 13.12
C THR A 17 -9.67 -13.34 13.26
N THR A 18 -10.21 -12.69 14.30
CA THR A 18 -11.67 -12.68 14.55
C THR A 18 -12.45 -11.98 13.43
N ILE A 19 -11.91 -10.88 12.90
CA ILE A 19 -12.55 -10.14 11.81
C ILE A 19 -12.45 -10.92 10.51
N ILE A 20 -11.30 -11.49 10.23
CA ILE A 20 -11.03 -12.23 9.00
C ILE A 20 -11.94 -13.45 8.88
N ASN A 21 -12.13 -14.21 9.95
CA ASN A 21 -13.04 -15.37 9.96
C ASN A 21 -14.49 -15.00 9.60
N ARG A 22 -14.88 -13.74 9.83
CA ARG A 22 -16.22 -13.25 9.43
C ARG A 22 -16.28 -12.76 7.98
N LEU A 23 -15.14 -12.32 7.45
CA LEU A 23 -15.07 -11.75 6.09
C LEU A 23 -14.82 -12.81 5.03
N GLU A 24 -14.09 -13.88 5.36
CA GLU A 24 -13.70 -14.94 4.40
C GLU A 24 -14.88 -15.72 3.82
N ASP A 25 -16.04 -15.72 4.50
CA ASP A 25 -17.27 -16.32 3.97
C ASP A 25 -17.88 -15.53 2.80
N ARG A 26 -17.51 -14.24 2.64
CA ARG A 26 -18.11 -13.34 1.68
C ARG A 26 -17.15 -12.78 0.65
N TRP A 27 -15.88 -12.68 1.01
CA TRP A 27 -14.84 -12.07 0.16
C TRP A 27 -13.56 -12.88 0.20
N ASP A 28 -12.79 -12.72 -0.86
CA ASP A 28 -11.42 -13.24 -0.91
C ASP A 28 -10.54 -12.37 -0.02
N VAL A 29 -10.03 -12.94 1.08
CA VAL A 29 -9.20 -12.23 2.07
C VAL A 29 -7.74 -12.68 1.95
N ILE A 30 -6.84 -11.72 1.82
CA ILE A 30 -5.44 -11.98 1.51
C ILE A 30 -4.53 -11.38 2.58
N PRO A 31 -3.69 -12.18 3.25
CA PRO A 31 -2.71 -11.68 4.20
C PRO A 31 -1.62 -10.89 3.47
N ILE A 32 -1.28 -9.71 3.98
CA ILE A 32 -0.24 -8.87 3.41
C ILE A 32 0.84 -8.63 4.47
N GLY A 33 2.07 -8.99 4.12
CA GLY A 33 3.22 -8.74 4.98
C GLY A 33 3.54 -7.24 5.07
N GLN A 34 3.87 -6.79 6.27
CA GLN A 34 4.27 -5.40 6.55
C GLN A 34 5.80 -5.23 6.55
N GLY A 35 6.53 -6.22 6.05
CA GLY A 35 7.99 -6.19 5.99
C GLY A 35 8.53 -5.13 5.04
N THR A 36 9.77 -4.71 5.25
CA THR A 36 10.42 -3.65 4.47
C THR A 36 10.48 -3.98 2.97
N LYS A 37 10.73 -5.24 2.61
CA LYS A 37 10.79 -5.66 1.20
C LYS A 37 9.46 -5.44 0.48
N THR A 38 8.35 -5.89 1.07
CA THR A 38 7.01 -5.73 0.50
C THR A 38 6.62 -4.26 0.43
N MET A 39 6.86 -3.52 1.50
CA MET A 39 6.52 -2.10 1.56
C MET A 39 7.38 -1.25 0.62
N THR A 40 8.66 -1.57 0.47
CA THR A 40 9.54 -0.89 -0.49
C THR A 40 8.98 -0.98 -1.90
N GLN A 41 8.59 -2.16 -2.35
CA GLN A 41 8.08 -2.37 -3.70
C GLN A 41 6.81 -1.54 -3.94
N VAL A 42 5.84 -1.62 -3.04
CA VAL A 42 4.57 -0.90 -3.23
C VAL A 42 4.72 0.62 -3.07
N ILE A 43 5.63 1.09 -2.22
CA ILE A 43 5.93 2.53 -2.11
C ILE A 43 6.54 3.05 -3.40
N ASN A 44 7.48 2.33 -3.98
CA ASN A 44 8.07 2.70 -5.27
C ASN A 44 7.02 2.69 -6.39
N ASP A 45 6.17 1.68 -6.44
CA ASP A 45 5.07 1.61 -7.40
C ASP A 45 4.09 2.78 -7.22
N PHE A 46 3.75 3.11 -5.98
CA PHE A 46 2.86 4.22 -5.65
C PHE A 46 3.44 5.57 -6.11
N GLU A 47 4.68 5.85 -5.75
CA GLU A 47 5.34 7.11 -6.12
C GLU A 47 5.49 7.23 -7.64
N ASN A 48 5.84 6.14 -8.31
CA ASN A 48 5.99 6.12 -9.75
C ASN A 48 4.65 6.31 -10.49
N LEU A 49 3.58 5.67 -10.02
CA LEU A 49 2.24 5.86 -10.58
C LEU A 49 1.73 7.29 -10.40
N LEU A 50 2.09 7.95 -9.29
CA LEU A 50 1.77 9.37 -9.08
C LEU A 50 2.51 10.27 -10.08
N VAL A 51 3.81 10.05 -10.26
CA VAL A 51 4.64 10.83 -11.20
C VAL A 51 4.14 10.66 -12.64
N ASP A 52 3.75 9.47 -13.01
CA ASP A 52 3.23 9.15 -14.35
C ASP A 52 1.77 9.55 -14.55
N GLU A 53 1.15 10.17 -13.56
CA GLU A 53 -0.28 10.57 -13.60
C GLU A 53 -1.24 9.40 -13.87
N ARG A 54 -0.86 8.19 -13.45
CA ARG A 54 -1.63 6.96 -13.62
C ARG A 54 -2.45 6.57 -12.39
N LEU A 55 -2.34 7.32 -11.32
CA LEU A 55 -3.05 7.11 -10.07
C LEU A 55 -3.80 8.38 -9.69
N VAL A 56 -5.08 8.24 -9.44
CA VAL A 56 -5.93 9.32 -8.93
C VAL A 56 -6.39 8.96 -7.53
N ILE A 57 -6.13 9.86 -6.59
CA ILE A 57 -6.60 9.73 -5.21
C ILE A 57 -7.74 10.70 -5.01
N ALA A 58 -8.92 10.20 -4.61
CA ALA A 58 -10.05 11.05 -4.29
C ALA A 58 -9.70 11.99 -3.12
N GLU A 59 -10.16 13.23 -3.19
CA GLU A 59 -9.89 14.20 -2.14
C GLU A 59 -10.52 13.74 -0.82
N ASN A 60 -9.67 13.66 0.20
CA ASN A 60 -10.05 13.27 1.55
C ASN A 60 -9.11 13.94 2.55
N GLU A 61 -9.66 14.77 3.43
CA GLU A 61 -8.85 15.54 4.38
C GLU A 61 -8.13 14.64 5.39
N CYS A 62 -8.75 13.57 5.85
CA CYS A 62 -8.10 12.60 6.73
C CYS A 62 -6.91 11.93 6.06
N PHE A 63 -7.06 11.49 4.82
CA PHE A 63 -5.97 10.88 4.07
C PHE A 63 -4.83 11.88 3.85
N ARG A 64 -5.16 13.10 3.45
CA ARG A 64 -4.17 14.18 3.26
C ARG A 64 -3.39 14.47 4.53
N PHE A 65 -4.07 14.52 5.68
CA PHE A 65 -3.44 14.70 6.97
C PHE A 65 -2.48 13.55 7.30
N MET A 66 -2.90 12.31 7.11
CA MET A 66 -2.04 11.14 7.34
C MET A 66 -0.84 11.12 6.39
N ALA A 67 -1.06 11.42 5.11
CA ALA A 67 0.01 11.48 4.12
C ALA A 67 1.07 12.54 4.46
N LYS A 68 0.66 13.72 4.89
CA LYS A 68 1.58 14.77 5.34
C LYS A 68 2.39 14.40 6.57
N ASN A 69 1.89 13.52 7.41
CA ASN A 69 2.56 13.09 8.63
C ASN A 69 3.35 11.78 8.47
N CYS A 70 3.34 11.17 7.29
CA CYS A 70 4.17 10.02 7.00
C CYS A 70 5.64 10.38 7.03
N ILE A 71 6.43 9.55 7.74
CA ILE A 71 7.89 9.63 7.72
C ILE A 71 8.43 8.38 7.06
N ALA A 72 9.17 8.58 5.97
CA ALA A 72 9.89 7.51 5.29
C ALA A 72 11.19 7.19 6.03
N VAL A 73 11.43 5.92 6.23
CA VAL A 73 12.67 5.40 6.82
C VAL A 73 13.40 4.58 5.76
N TYR A 74 14.62 4.96 5.47
CA TYR A 74 15.46 4.31 4.48
C TYR A 74 16.50 3.43 5.17
N ASP A 75 16.65 2.23 4.66
CA ASP A 75 17.72 1.30 5.01
C ASP A 75 18.46 0.94 3.71
N GLU A 76 19.79 1.09 3.70
CA GLU A 76 20.60 0.84 2.51
C GLU A 76 20.47 -0.59 1.98
N MET A 77 20.21 -1.54 2.85
CA MET A 77 20.10 -2.95 2.49
C MET A 77 18.65 -3.42 2.28
N LEU A 78 17.71 -2.84 3.02
CA LEU A 78 16.33 -3.30 3.09
C LEU A 78 15.35 -2.46 2.28
N GLY A 79 15.70 -1.21 1.96
CA GLY A 79 14.88 -0.30 1.18
C GLY A 79 14.16 0.76 2.01
N VAL A 80 12.92 1.08 1.67
CA VAL A 80 12.14 2.14 2.29
C VAL A 80 10.83 1.61 2.86
N LYS A 81 10.40 2.19 3.97
CA LYS A 81 9.03 2.04 4.46
C LYS A 81 8.54 3.30 5.16
N TYR A 82 7.23 3.48 5.22
CA TYR A 82 6.62 4.53 6.03
C TYR A 82 6.51 4.05 7.47
N SER A 83 7.12 4.79 8.38
CA SER A 83 7.25 4.37 9.78
C SER A 83 6.10 4.87 10.63
N LYS A 84 5.29 3.95 11.16
CA LYS A 84 4.27 4.25 12.16
C LYS A 84 4.90 4.78 13.46
N LYS A 85 6.06 4.28 13.84
CA LYS A 85 6.75 4.66 15.07
C LYS A 85 7.31 6.08 15.02
N LYS A 86 7.89 6.49 13.89
CA LYS A 86 8.51 7.80 13.71
C LYS A 86 7.53 8.87 13.26
N SER A 87 6.38 8.49 12.71
CA SER A 87 5.34 9.43 12.34
C SER A 87 4.67 10.01 13.58
N LYS A 88 4.53 11.33 13.63
CA LYS A 88 3.95 12.03 14.78
C LYS A 88 2.51 11.64 15.06
N PHE A 89 1.75 11.36 13.99
CA PHE A 89 0.36 10.97 14.04
C PHE A 89 0.15 9.61 13.37
N LYS A 90 -1.04 9.04 13.56
CA LYS A 90 -1.41 7.78 12.91
C LYS A 90 -1.40 7.91 11.38
N ILE A 91 -0.90 6.89 10.71
CA ILE A 91 -0.80 6.81 9.24
C ILE A 91 -1.52 5.57 8.68
N ASP A 92 -2.42 5.00 9.44
CA ASP A 92 -3.07 3.72 9.12
C ASP A 92 -3.81 3.76 7.77
N GLY A 93 -4.40 4.90 7.41
CA GLY A 93 -5.06 5.06 6.11
C GLY A 93 -4.09 5.02 4.94
N VAL A 94 -2.89 5.56 5.09
CA VAL A 94 -1.84 5.48 4.05
C VAL A 94 -1.37 4.04 3.89
N ILE A 95 -1.14 3.34 4.98
CA ILE A 95 -0.75 1.91 4.96
C ILE A 95 -1.87 1.06 4.32
N ALA A 96 -3.13 1.29 4.69
CA ALA A 96 -4.27 0.60 4.09
C ALA A 96 -4.36 0.84 2.57
N MET A 97 -4.12 2.06 2.13
CA MET A 97 -4.08 2.40 0.71
C MET A 97 -2.97 1.65 -0.02
N LEU A 98 -1.76 1.58 0.55
CA LEU A 98 -0.66 0.82 -0.03
C LEU A 98 -0.97 -0.68 -0.13
N MET A 99 -1.61 -1.26 0.88
CA MET A 99 -2.04 -2.66 0.84
C MET A 99 -3.06 -2.91 -0.26
N GLY A 100 -4.04 -2.03 -0.40
CA GLY A 100 -5.03 -2.08 -1.49
C GLY A 100 -4.38 -1.92 -2.86
N LEU A 101 -3.43 -1.01 -2.99
CA LEU A 101 -2.69 -0.81 -4.23
C LEU A 101 -1.88 -2.04 -4.63
N LEU A 102 -1.23 -2.69 -3.68
CA LEU A 102 -0.49 -3.93 -3.91
C LEU A 102 -1.38 -5.00 -4.55
N LEU A 103 -2.55 -5.24 -3.97
CA LEU A 103 -3.53 -6.20 -4.51
C LEU A 103 -4.03 -5.78 -5.89
N CYS A 104 -4.30 -4.50 -6.08
CA CYS A 104 -4.75 -3.97 -7.36
C CYS A 104 -3.71 -4.18 -8.46
N ILE A 105 -2.44 -3.95 -8.16
CA ILE A 105 -1.33 -4.15 -9.11
C ILE A 105 -1.21 -5.63 -9.47
N GLU A 106 -1.23 -6.52 -8.49
CA GLU A 106 -1.12 -7.96 -8.71
C GLU A 106 -2.30 -8.52 -9.52
N GLU A 107 -3.52 -8.14 -9.17
CA GLU A 107 -4.73 -8.61 -9.84
C GLU A 107 -4.81 -8.16 -11.31
N ASN A 108 -4.38 -6.96 -11.60
CA ASN A 108 -4.48 -6.38 -12.95
C ASN A 108 -3.21 -6.58 -13.79
N GLY A 109 -2.22 -7.30 -13.29
CA GLY A 109 -0.96 -7.56 -14.02
C GLY A 109 -0.18 -6.29 -14.35
N ILE A 110 -0.27 -5.26 -13.51
CA ILE A 110 0.49 -4.03 -13.69
C ILE A 110 1.95 -4.30 -13.36
N GLU A 111 2.85 -3.90 -14.24
CA GLU A 111 4.27 -4.08 -14.02
C GLU A 111 4.76 -3.25 -12.84
N HIS A 112 5.55 -3.87 -12.00
CA HIS A 112 6.22 -3.19 -10.90
C HIS A 112 7.28 -2.22 -11.44
N TYR A 113 7.44 -1.11 -10.76
CA TYR A 113 8.52 -0.18 -11.05
C TYR A 113 9.88 -0.85 -10.84
N ASN A 114 10.72 -0.77 -11.85
CA ASN A 114 12.09 -1.28 -11.80
C ASN A 114 13.08 -0.13 -11.93
N PRO A 115 13.71 0.31 -10.84
CA PRO A 115 14.64 1.43 -10.88
C PRO A 115 15.87 1.15 -11.75
N VAL A 116 16.28 -0.10 -11.91
CA VAL A 116 17.43 -0.47 -12.76
C VAL A 116 17.13 -0.22 -14.23
N GLU A 117 15.95 -0.64 -14.70
CA GLU A 117 15.53 -0.39 -16.08
C GLU A 117 15.41 1.11 -16.37
N TYR A 118 14.93 1.88 -15.40
CA TYR A 118 14.83 3.33 -15.56
C TYR A 118 16.20 3.99 -15.68
N LEU A 119 17.19 3.56 -14.90
CA LEU A 119 18.55 4.07 -14.98
C LEU A 119 19.23 3.68 -16.30
N ASP A 120 18.98 2.49 -16.78
CA ASP A 120 19.53 2.00 -18.06
C ASP A 120 18.90 2.71 -19.27
N ALA A 121 17.68 3.23 -19.14
CA ALA A 121 16.98 3.99 -20.18
C ALA A 121 17.42 5.46 -20.27
N MET A 122 18.08 5.95 -19.24
CA MET A 122 18.62 7.31 -19.22
C MET A 122 19.97 7.40 -19.91
#